data_1781a55d0213cb9813cc8338aa8ab1c5
#
_entry.id   1781a55d0213cb9813cc8338aa8ab1c5
#
_cell.length_a   1.000
_cell.length_b   1.000
_cell.length_c   1.000
_cell.angle_alpha   90.00
_cell.angle_beta   90.00
_cell.angle_gamma   90.00
#
_symmetry.space_group_name_H-M   'P 1'
#
loop_
_entity.id
_entity.type
_entity.pdbx_description
1 polymer ?
#
loop_
_entity_poly.entity_id
_entity_poly.type
_entity_poly.pdbx_seq_one_letter_code
_entity_poly.pdbx_strand_id
1 'polypeptide(L)'
;MRVVADTNIYISAIVFGGSCEAILALARAHVIELYLSSAMQGELRSVLGQTFGWSPSRVKEALAEITRLASLVRPNVRLSGIVANDADHRILECALAARADFLVTGDKRHLLPLKTFRGVQIVSPRAFLDLLR
;
A
#
# COMPACT_ATOMS: atom_id res chain seq x y z
N MET A 1 9.84 8.27 8.75
CA MET A 1 8.50 7.68 8.95
C MET A 1 8.30 6.55 7.97
N ARG A 2 8.04 5.37 8.47
CA ARG A 2 7.85 4.16 7.67
C ARG A 2 6.37 3.92 7.41
N VAL A 3 6.01 3.76 6.14
CA VAL A 3 4.61 3.68 5.71
C VAL A 3 4.43 2.51 4.74
N VAL A 4 3.36 1.75 4.94
CA VAL A 4 2.87 0.80 3.95
C VAL A 4 1.55 1.34 3.42
N ALA A 5 1.41 1.42 2.11
CA ALA A 5 0.17 1.80 1.45
C ALA A 5 -0.47 0.53 0.86
N ASP A 6 -1.77 0.36 1.11
CA ASP A 6 -2.57 -0.68 0.50
C ASP A 6 -2.44 -0.60 -1.03
N THR A 7 -2.53 -1.73 -1.70
CA THR A 7 -2.44 -1.79 -3.18
C THR A 7 -3.44 -0.85 -3.85
N ASN A 8 -4.63 -0.69 -3.28
CA ASN A 8 -5.63 0.23 -3.82
C ASN A 8 -5.19 1.70 -3.78
N ILE A 9 -4.30 2.07 -2.86
CA ILE A 9 -3.74 3.42 -2.83
C ILE A 9 -2.90 3.68 -4.08
N TYR A 10 -2.04 2.72 -4.44
CA TYR A 10 -1.23 2.82 -5.66
C TYR A 10 -2.10 2.87 -6.91
N ILE A 11 -3.12 1.99 -6.98
CA ILE A 11 -4.06 1.96 -8.10
C ILE A 11 -4.77 3.31 -8.25
N SER A 12 -5.32 3.83 -7.16
CA SER A 12 -6.03 5.12 -7.17
C SER A 12 -5.12 6.26 -7.58
N ALA A 13 -3.89 6.27 -7.09
CA ALA A 13 -2.90 7.30 -7.44
C ALA A 13 -2.60 7.30 -8.93
N ILE A 14 -2.38 6.12 -9.51
CA ILE A 14 -1.99 5.96 -10.91
C ILE A 14 -3.16 6.24 -11.84
N VAL A 15 -4.35 5.75 -11.49
CA VAL A 15 -5.52 5.83 -12.37
C VAL A 15 -6.26 7.16 -12.22
N PHE A 16 -6.40 7.66 -10.99
CA PHE A 16 -7.26 8.81 -10.69
C PHE A 16 -6.51 10.02 -10.10
N GLY A 17 -5.32 9.84 -9.53
CA GLY A 17 -4.60 10.94 -8.87
C GLY A 17 -5.15 11.25 -7.48
N GLY A 18 -5.37 12.53 -7.21
CA GLY A 18 -5.99 12.98 -5.95
C GLY A 18 -5.14 12.78 -4.71
N SER A 19 -5.78 12.49 -3.57
CA SER A 19 -5.11 12.32 -2.28
C SER A 19 -4.13 11.15 -2.26
N CYS A 20 -4.41 10.10 -3.01
CA CYS A 20 -3.50 8.96 -3.10
C CYS A 20 -2.21 9.33 -3.82
N GLU A 21 -2.29 10.12 -4.89
CA GLU A 21 -1.09 10.64 -5.56
C GLU A 21 -0.30 11.57 -4.64
N ALA A 22 -0.98 12.34 -3.79
CA ALA A 22 -0.31 13.19 -2.82
C ALA A 22 0.58 12.38 -1.86
N ILE A 23 0.15 11.17 -1.50
CA ILE A 23 0.94 10.27 -0.66
C ILE A 23 2.20 9.80 -1.41
N LEU A 24 2.07 9.43 -2.68
CA LEU A 24 3.23 9.04 -3.49
C LEU A 24 4.19 10.22 -3.67
N ALA A 25 3.67 11.43 -3.81
CA ALA A 25 4.49 12.64 -3.90
C ALA A 25 5.34 12.84 -2.64
N LEU A 26 4.81 12.51 -1.46
CA LEU A 26 5.58 12.58 -0.20
C LEU A 26 6.76 11.60 -0.23
N ALA A 27 6.57 10.42 -0.82
CA ALA A 27 7.65 9.46 -0.97
C ALA A 27 8.70 9.95 -1.96
N ARG A 28 8.29 10.57 -3.07
CA ARG A 28 9.23 11.17 -4.03
C ARG A 28 10.05 12.28 -3.37
N ALA A 29 9.46 13.03 -2.47
CA ALA A 29 10.13 14.10 -1.74
C ALA A 29 10.90 13.62 -0.51
N HIS A 30 10.94 12.31 -0.27
CA HIS A 30 11.61 11.69 0.88
C HIS A 30 11.08 12.16 2.24
N VAL A 31 9.83 12.60 2.29
CA VAL A 31 9.14 12.93 3.54
C VAL A 31 8.73 11.66 4.27
N ILE A 32 8.32 10.64 3.51
CA ILE A 32 7.99 9.31 4.03
C ILE A 32 8.80 8.26 3.29
N GLU A 33 8.93 7.09 3.92
CA GLU A 33 9.53 5.91 3.31
C GLU A 33 8.42 4.88 3.08
N LEU A 34 8.17 4.55 1.82
CA LEU A 34 7.20 3.52 1.45
C LEU A 34 7.85 2.14 1.38
N TYR A 35 7.10 1.14 1.77
CA TYR A 35 7.52 -0.27 1.73
C TYR A 35 6.48 -1.11 1.02
N LEU A 36 6.94 -2.13 0.32
CA LEU A 36 6.14 -2.98 -0.54
C LEU A 36 6.62 -4.42 -0.43
N SER A 37 5.74 -5.39 -0.61
CA SER A 37 6.12 -6.81 -0.66
C SER A 37 5.89 -7.38 -2.05
N SER A 38 6.50 -8.54 -2.33
CA SER A 38 6.30 -9.24 -3.60
C SER A 38 4.84 -9.63 -3.83
N ALA A 39 4.14 -10.01 -2.76
CA ALA A 39 2.72 -10.36 -2.85
C ALA A 39 1.90 -9.14 -3.30
N MET A 40 2.21 -7.96 -2.78
CA MET A 40 1.54 -6.73 -3.19
C MET A 40 1.87 -6.34 -4.63
N GLN A 41 3.11 -6.54 -5.06
CA GLN A 41 3.49 -6.32 -6.47
C GLN A 41 2.67 -7.21 -7.40
N GLY A 42 2.49 -8.48 -7.04
CA GLY A 42 1.69 -9.42 -7.81
C GLY A 42 0.24 -8.99 -7.91
N GLU A 43 -0.33 -8.51 -6.82
CA GLU A 43 -1.70 -7.99 -6.82
C GLU A 43 -1.84 -6.75 -7.70
N LEU A 44 -0.90 -5.80 -7.61
CA LEU A 44 -0.88 -4.62 -8.48
C LEU A 44 -0.84 -5.01 -9.96
N ARG A 45 0.02 -5.96 -10.30
CA ARG A 45 0.12 -6.46 -11.68
C ARG A 45 -1.20 -7.05 -12.14
N SER A 46 -1.81 -7.87 -11.31
CA SER A 46 -3.08 -8.53 -11.62
C SER A 46 -4.20 -7.51 -11.81
N VAL A 47 -4.34 -6.56 -10.91
CA VAL A 47 -5.42 -5.57 -10.98
C VAL A 47 -5.26 -4.65 -12.21
N LEU A 48 -4.06 -4.14 -12.45
CA LEU A 48 -3.83 -3.27 -13.61
C LEU A 48 -4.06 -4.01 -14.93
N GLY A 49 -3.59 -5.26 -15.03
CA GLY A 49 -3.74 -6.04 -16.25
C GLY A 49 -5.14 -6.59 -16.45
N GLN A 50 -5.72 -7.20 -15.42
CA GLN A 50 -7.01 -7.91 -15.55
C GLN A 50 -8.21 -6.99 -15.32
N THR A 51 -8.17 -6.14 -14.31
CA THR A 51 -9.31 -5.28 -14.00
C THR A 51 -9.36 -4.05 -14.89
N PHE A 52 -8.22 -3.40 -15.09
CA PHE A 52 -8.15 -2.17 -15.90
C PHE A 52 -7.75 -2.44 -17.36
N GLY A 53 -7.36 -3.66 -17.69
CA GLY A 53 -7.06 -4.05 -19.07
C GLY A 53 -5.81 -3.38 -19.64
N TRP A 54 -4.85 -2.97 -18.80
CA TRP A 54 -3.63 -2.36 -19.26
C TRP A 54 -2.74 -3.37 -19.98
N SER A 55 -2.03 -2.92 -21.01
CA SER A 55 -1.08 -3.77 -21.72
C SER A 55 0.06 -4.23 -20.81
N PRO A 56 0.71 -5.37 -21.09
CA PRO A 56 1.85 -5.82 -20.29
C PRO A 56 2.96 -4.78 -20.16
N SER A 57 3.25 -4.03 -21.22
CA SER A 57 4.28 -3.00 -21.19
C SER A 57 3.90 -1.84 -20.28
N ARG A 58 2.64 -1.44 -20.30
CA ARG A 58 2.14 -0.35 -19.45
C ARG A 58 2.13 -0.77 -17.98
N VAL A 59 1.75 -2.00 -17.69
CA VAL A 59 1.82 -2.57 -16.34
C VAL A 59 3.26 -2.57 -15.83
N LYS A 60 4.20 -3.01 -16.67
CA LYS A 60 5.61 -3.05 -16.33
C LYS A 60 6.16 -1.66 -16.00
N GLU A 61 5.79 -0.66 -16.77
CA GLU A 61 6.20 0.73 -16.51
C GLU A 61 5.67 1.23 -15.17
N ALA A 62 4.39 0.97 -14.88
CA ALA A 62 3.77 1.39 -13.62
C ALA A 62 4.45 0.73 -12.42
N LEU A 63 4.72 -0.57 -12.51
CA LEU A 63 5.41 -1.30 -11.45
C LEU A 63 6.84 -0.81 -11.24
N ALA A 64 7.55 -0.47 -12.32
CA ALA A 64 8.89 0.10 -12.24
C ALA A 64 8.88 1.44 -11.49
N GLU A 65 7.90 2.28 -11.75
CA GLU A 65 7.72 3.55 -11.04
C GLU A 65 7.48 3.33 -9.55
N ILE A 66 6.57 2.43 -9.21
CA ILE A 66 6.25 2.10 -7.82
C ILE A 66 7.49 1.54 -7.10
N THR A 67 8.25 0.68 -7.78
CA THR A 67 9.46 0.08 -7.21
C THR A 67 10.54 1.12 -6.93
N ARG A 68 10.59 2.21 -7.69
CA ARG A 68 11.51 3.32 -7.42
C ARG A 68 11.10 4.11 -6.17
N LEU A 69 9.81 4.14 -5.85
CA LEU A 69 9.30 4.90 -4.70
C LEU A 69 9.28 4.10 -3.42
N ALA A 70 9.18 2.78 -3.49
CA ALA A 70 8.98 1.92 -2.34
C ALA A 70 10.09 0.89 -2.24
N SER A 71 10.58 0.67 -1.02
CA SER A 71 11.56 -0.38 -0.76
C SER A 71 10.87 -1.72 -0.60
N LEU A 72 11.44 -2.77 -1.18
CA LEU A 72 10.92 -4.11 -1.09
C LEU A 72 11.30 -4.74 0.25
N VAL A 73 10.32 -5.28 0.97
CA VAL A 73 10.55 -6.03 2.20
C VAL A 73 10.09 -7.48 2.03
N ARG A 74 10.65 -8.37 2.85
CA ARG A 74 10.30 -9.79 2.86
C ARG A 74 9.65 -10.14 4.19
N PRO A 75 8.32 -10.31 4.23
CA PRO A 75 7.66 -10.78 5.44
C PRO A 75 8.15 -12.17 5.85
N ASN A 76 8.34 -12.37 7.15
CA ASN A 76 8.75 -13.66 7.71
C ASN A 76 7.66 -14.31 8.54
N VAL A 77 6.47 -13.73 8.54
CA VAL A 77 5.29 -14.29 9.20
C VAL A 77 4.18 -14.47 8.18
N ARG A 78 3.35 -15.49 8.40
CA ARG A 78 2.17 -15.75 7.59
C ARG A 78 0.94 -15.57 8.47
N LEU A 79 0.14 -14.55 8.17
CA LEU A 79 -1.06 -14.23 8.93
C LEU A 79 -2.29 -14.86 8.30
N SER A 80 -3.25 -15.21 9.15
CA SER A 80 -4.57 -15.68 8.74
C SER A 80 -5.57 -15.42 9.85
N GLY A 81 -6.86 -15.39 9.51
CA GLY A 81 -7.93 -15.29 10.49
C GLY A 81 -8.09 -13.94 11.19
N ILE A 82 -7.39 -12.90 10.75
CA ILE A 82 -7.45 -11.58 11.36
C ILE A 82 -8.52 -10.71 10.70
N VAL A 83 -8.57 -10.76 9.37
CA VAL A 83 -9.55 -10.03 8.55
C VAL A 83 -10.20 -10.99 7.57
N ALA A 84 -11.39 -10.64 7.07
CA ALA A 84 -12.16 -11.53 6.21
C ALA A 84 -11.53 -11.74 4.82
N ASN A 85 -10.95 -10.69 4.25
CA ASN A 85 -10.30 -10.78 2.94
C ASN A 85 -8.85 -11.24 3.11
N ASP A 86 -8.54 -12.45 2.61
CA ASP A 86 -7.21 -13.03 2.81
C ASP A 86 -6.09 -12.20 2.20
N ALA A 87 -6.33 -11.54 1.07
CA ALA A 87 -5.33 -10.68 0.44
C ALA A 87 -4.85 -9.55 1.37
N ASP A 88 -5.71 -9.08 2.27
CA ASP A 88 -5.37 -8.03 3.23
C ASP A 88 -4.35 -8.51 4.27
N HIS A 89 -4.26 -9.81 4.51
CA HIS A 89 -3.21 -10.36 5.38
C HIS A 89 -1.83 -10.09 4.82
N ARG A 90 -1.67 -10.10 3.49
CA ARG A 90 -0.38 -9.81 2.84
C ARG A 90 0.05 -8.37 3.08
N ILE A 91 -0.92 -7.47 3.18
CA ILE A 91 -0.67 -6.06 3.48
C ILE A 91 -0.22 -5.90 4.94
N LEU A 92 -0.90 -6.57 5.86
CA LEU A 92 -0.52 -6.56 7.28
C LEU A 92 0.86 -7.18 7.49
N GLU A 93 1.18 -8.27 6.79
CA GLU A 93 2.50 -8.91 6.83
C GLU A 93 3.59 -7.93 6.38
N CYS A 94 3.33 -7.20 5.32
CA CYS A 94 4.25 -6.18 4.82
C CYS A 94 4.49 -5.08 5.87
N ALA A 95 3.41 -4.62 6.51
CA ALA A 95 3.51 -3.60 7.54
C ALA A 95 4.36 -4.05 8.73
N LEU A 96 4.24 -5.31 9.13
CA LEU A 96 5.08 -5.89 10.19
C LEU A 96 6.55 -5.98 9.76
N ALA A 97 6.81 -6.49 8.56
CA ALA A 97 8.17 -6.64 8.05
C ALA A 97 8.88 -5.28 7.90
N ALA A 98 8.13 -4.26 7.50
CA ALA A 98 8.64 -2.92 7.34
C ALA A 98 8.78 -2.17 8.67
N ARG A 99 8.25 -2.70 9.75
CA ARG A 99 8.11 -1.99 11.03
C ARG A 99 7.43 -0.65 10.80
N ALA A 100 6.33 -0.67 10.08
CA ALA A 100 5.65 0.53 9.66
C ALA A 100 5.06 1.29 10.84
N ASP A 101 5.16 2.61 10.77
CA ASP A 101 4.46 3.51 11.70
C ASP A 101 2.99 3.59 11.31
N PHE A 102 2.72 3.59 10.00
CA PHE A 102 1.37 3.71 9.45
C PHE A 102 1.14 2.71 8.32
N LEU A 103 -0.08 2.19 8.29
CA LEU A 103 -0.66 1.52 7.14
C LEU A 103 -1.77 2.42 6.61
N VAL A 104 -1.63 2.88 5.38
CA VAL A 104 -2.62 3.76 4.74
C VAL A 104 -3.51 2.93 3.83
N THR A 105 -4.81 2.97 4.06
CA THR A 105 -5.78 2.18 3.30
C THR A 105 -7.11 2.92 3.17
N GLY A 106 -7.80 2.67 2.06
CA GLY A 106 -9.19 3.12 1.88
C GLY A 106 -10.22 2.07 2.26
N ASP A 107 -9.79 0.90 2.72
CA ASP A 107 -10.69 -0.22 3.02
C ASP A 107 -11.42 -0.01 4.35
N LYS A 108 -12.65 0.50 4.24
CA LYS A 108 -13.51 0.78 5.40
C LYS A 108 -14.13 -0.46 6.02
N ARG A 109 -14.09 -1.60 5.33
CA ARG A 109 -14.77 -2.83 5.78
C ARG A 109 -13.86 -3.74 6.59
N HIS A 110 -12.58 -3.86 6.21
CA HIS A 110 -11.68 -4.88 6.76
C HIS A 110 -10.49 -4.29 7.50
N LEU A 111 -9.77 -3.34 6.92
CA LEU A 111 -8.53 -2.82 7.50
C LEU A 111 -8.74 -1.63 8.43
N LEU A 112 -9.46 -0.60 7.98
CA LEU A 112 -9.68 0.60 8.82
C LEU A 112 -10.34 0.29 10.16
N PRO A 113 -11.30 -0.65 10.28
CA PRO A 113 -11.89 -0.98 11.57
C PRO A 113 -10.93 -1.51 12.61
N LEU A 114 -9.78 -2.06 12.20
CA LEU A 114 -8.74 -2.51 13.14
C LEU A 114 -8.12 -1.36 13.92
N LYS A 115 -8.05 -0.17 13.34
CA LYS A 115 -7.46 1.05 13.89
C LYS A 115 -5.97 0.94 14.16
N THR A 116 -5.52 -0.12 14.81
CA THR A 116 -4.12 -0.44 15.05
C THR A 116 -3.90 -1.93 14.89
N PHE A 117 -2.68 -2.33 14.53
CA PHE A 117 -2.31 -3.73 14.48
C PHE A 117 -0.84 -3.87 14.87
N ARG A 118 -0.59 -4.45 16.04
CA ARG A 118 0.75 -4.70 16.57
C ARG A 118 1.66 -3.47 16.47
N GLY A 119 1.14 -2.32 16.88
CA GLY A 119 1.90 -1.06 16.88
C GLY A 119 1.82 -0.26 15.59
N VAL A 120 1.25 -0.82 14.52
CA VAL A 120 1.03 -0.10 13.26
C VAL A 120 -0.31 0.63 13.34
N GLN A 121 -0.31 1.93 13.09
CA GLN A 121 -1.56 2.70 13.02
C GLN A 121 -2.16 2.60 11.63
N ILE A 122 -3.44 2.27 11.56
CA ILE A 122 -4.16 2.09 10.29
C ILE A 122 -5.05 3.30 10.05
N VAL A 123 -4.77 4.04 8.99
CA VAL A 123 -5.43 5.32 8.71
C VAL A 123 -5.84 5.43 7.24
N SER A 124 -6.85 6.27 6.98
CA SER A 124 -7.25 6.60 5.61
C SER A 124 -6.23 7.56 4.97
N PRO A 125 -6.22 7.68 3.62
CA PRO A 125 -5.37 8.66 2.95
C PRO A 125 -5.57 10.08 3.48
N ARG A 126 -6.81 10.49 3.67
CA ARG A 126 -7.14 11.82 4.17
C ARG A 126 -6.59 12.03 5.58
N ALA A 127 -6.83 11.09 6.47
CA ALA A 127 -6.36 11.18 7.84
C ALA A 127 -4.84 11.24 7.89
N PHE A 128 -4.17 10.43 7.06
CA PHE A 128 -2.71 10.43 7.00
C PHE A 128 -2.17 11.78 6.54
N LEU A 129 -2.73 12.35 5.48
CA LEU A 129 -2.30 13.66 4.99
C LEU A 129 -2.53 14.77 6.03
N ASP A 130 -3.63 14.69 6.76
CA ASP A 130 -3.94 15.66 7.82
C ASP A 130 -2.93 15.59 8.97
N LEU A 131 -2.39 14.41 9.27
CA LEU A 131 -1.36 14.25 10.29
C LEU A 131 -0.03 14.98 9.94
N LEU A 132 0.24 15.18 8.66
CA LEU A 132 1.48 15.76 8.17
C LEU A 132 1.41 17.26 7.93
N ARG A 133 0.31 17.89 8.23
CA ARG A 133 0.14 19.32 8.08
C ARG A 133 0.80 20.09 9.20
#